data_75f33f497b0e8f6b2748bf51d3ac8251
#
_entry.id   75f33f497b0e8f6b2748bf51d3ac8251
#
_cell.length_a   1.000
_cell.length_b   1.000
_cell.length_c   1.000
_cell.angle_alpha   90.00
_cell.angle_beta   90.00
_cell.angle_gamma   90.00
#
_symmetry.space_group_name_H-M   'P 1'
#
loop_
_entity.id
_entity.type
_entity.pdbx_description
1 polymer ?
#
loop_
_entity_poly.entity_id
_entity_poly.type
_entity_poly.pdbx_seq_one_letter_code
_entity_poly.pdbx_strand_id
1 'polypeptide(L)'
;IVPMARTRWGNIKLGRDHADPQYSFPAWFAMLFSAGYGIALLFFGVAEPVLHYATPPQGAPGTIDAAKQAMQIAFFHWGFHIWAIYGLVGLVLAYFAFRHGLPLSMRSALYPLVGDRVHGPIGHAVDVFAILGTLFGVATTLGLSVAQINAGINYLWPQIPVATWVQIVAIAAITAMALGSVLAGMDKGIKRLSILNMVLAVTLMSFVFVVGPTLFILETFPQNTGSYLNNIIERTFNLQAYVRSDWIGNWTLFIFGWTIAWAPFVGLFIAKISRGRTIRQFIFGVMFVPSIFTFLWFSVFGDTAIHLIMVEGYHSLIAEVQTDHAMALFKLYEHLPLSSLIS
;
A
#
# COMPACT_ATOMS: atom_id res chain seq x y z
N ILE A 1 -18.90 -0.85 4.67
CA ILE A 1 -18.89 -0.99 3.20
C ILE A 1 -19.28 -2.42 2.79
N VAL A 2 -18.67 -3.48 3.33
CA VAL A 2 -18.89 -4.88 2.91
C VAL A 2 -20.37 -5.33 2.99
N PRO A 3 -21.14 -5.03 4.05
CA PRO A 3 -22.58 -5.37 4.06
C PRO A 3 -23.36 -4.75 2.90
N MET A 4 -22.98 -3.53 2.49
CA MET A 4 -23.62 -2.83 1.36
C MET A 4 -23.48 -3.60 0.04
N ALA A 5 -22.33 -4.26 -0.18
CA ALA A 5 -22.10 -5.06 -1.38
C ALA A 5 -23.05 -6.27 -1.48
N ARG A 6 -23.56 -6.78 -0.35
CA ARG A 6 -24.49 -7.93 -0.29
C ARG A 6 -25.94 -7.54 -0.45
N THR A 7 -26.28 -6.26 -0.36
CA THR A 7 -27.65 -5.74 -0.51
C THR A 7 -27.98 -5.39 -1.96
N ARG A 8 -29.23 -4.98 -2.21
CA ARG A 8 -29.66 -4.40 -3.50
C ARG A 8 -28.83 -3.20 -3.94
N TRP A 9 -28.27 -2.45 -3.00
CA TRP A 9 -27.42 -1.30 -3.26
C TRP A 9 -26.12 -1.67 -3.98
N GLY A 10 -25.64 -2.90 -3.80
CA GLY A 10 -24.45 -3.41 -4.50
C GLY A 10 -24.60 -3.46 -6.02
N ASN A 11 -25.81 -3.47 -6.56
CA ASN A 11 -26.06 -3.48 -8.00
C ASN A 11 -26.08 -2.09 -8.65
N ILE A 12 -26.07 -1.02 -7.85
CA ILE A 12 -26.03 0.34 -8.36
C ILE A 12 -24.71 0.54 -9.10
N LYS A 13 -24.76 1.06 -10.33
CA LYS A 13 -23.58 1.42 -11.11
C LYS A 13 -23.03 2.77 -10.68
N LEU A 14 -21.72 2.88 -10.63
CA LEU A 14 -20.98 4.15 -10.47
C LEU A 14 -20.98 4.89 -11.82
N GLY A 15 -22.11 5.47 -12.15
CA GLY A 15 -22.43 6.10 -13.42
C GLY A 15 -23.90 5.97 -13.74
N ARG A 16 -24.28 6.29 -14.98
CA ARG A 16 -25.65 6.06 -15.49
C ARG A 16 -25.92 4.54 -15.58
N ASP A 17 -27.16 4.13 -15.51
CA ASP A 17 -27.52 2.69 -15.44
C ASP A 17 -27.07 1.88 -16.68
N HIS A 18 -26.96 2.53 -17.84
CA HIS A 18 -26.45 1.95 -19.09
C HIS A 18 -24.91 2.07 -19.25
N ALA A 19 -24.20 2.73 -18.33
CA ALA A 19 -22.76 2.91 -18.44
C ALA A 19 -22.01 1.58 -18.29
N ASP A 20 -21.08 1.31 -19.19
CA ASP A 20 -20.17 0.17 -19.10
C ASP A 20 -18.82 0.57 -18.46
N PRO A 21 -18.12 -0.38 -17.82
CA PRO A 21 -16.80 -0.13 -17.28
C PRO A 21 -15.81 0.35 -18.37
N GLN A 22 -15.13 1.46 -18.09
CA GLN A 22 -14.18 2.05 -19.03
C GLN A 22 -12.95 1.17 -19.28
N TYR A 23 -12.54 0.38 -18.29
CA TYR A 23 -11.36 -0.48 -18.33
C TYR A 23 -11.72 -1.93 -18.12
N SER A 24 -11.01 -2.86 -18.78
CA SER A 24 -11.09 -4.29 -18.48
C SER A 24 -10.71 -4.55 -17.01
N PHE A 25 -11.14 -5.68 -16.45
CA PHE A 25 -10.87 -6.00 -15.06
C PHE A 25 -9.36 -6.04 -14.74
N PRO A 26 -8.48 -6.69 -15.54
CA PRO A 26 -7.04 -6.70 -15.26
C PRO A 26 -6.40 -5.32 -15.34
N ALA A 27 -6.77 -4.48 -16.31
CA ALA A 27 -6.23 -3.13 -16.44
C ALA A 27 -6.67 -2.22 -15.29
N TRP A 28 -7.95 -2.29 -14.90
CA TRP A 28 -8.50 -1.56 -13.77
C TRP A 28 -7.78 -1.95 -12.48
N PHE A 29 -7.56 -3.24 -12.29
CA PHE A 29 -6.86 -3.78 -11.14
C PHE A 29 -5.39 -3.32 -11.07
N ALA A 30 -4.65 -3.40 -12.19
CA ALA A 30 -3.26 -2.92 -12.25
C ALA A 30 -3.16 -1.41 -11.92
N MET A 31 -4.09 -0.59 -12.43
CA MET A 31 -4.14 0.85 -12.14
C MET A 31 -4.48 1.12 -10.67
N LEU A 32 -5.44 0.40 -10.12
CA LEU A 32 -5.87 0.51 -8.72
C LEU A 32 -4.72 0.18 -7.77
N PHE A 33 -4.04 -0.93 -8.01
CA PHE A 33 -2.92 -1.38 -7.19
C PHE A 33 -1.72 -0.41 -7.25
N SER A 34 -1.36 0.04 -8.45
CA SER A 34 -0.26 1.00 -8.64
C SER A 34 -0.50 2.34 -7.94
N ALA A 35 -1.78 2.76 -7.80
CA ALA A 35 -2.11 3.99 -7.09
C ALA A 35 -2.08 3.85 -5.57
N GLY A 36 -2.35 2.67 -5.05
CA GLY A 36 -2.51 2.45 -3.61
C GLY A 36 -1.23 2.09 -2.85
N TYR A 37 -0.32 1.35 -3.48
CA TYR A 37 0.84 0.83 -2.77
C TYR A 37 2.19 1.30 -3.27
N GLY A 38 2.41 1.27 -4.57
CA GLY A 38 3.70 1.69 -5.13
C GLY A 38 4.90 1.18 -4.32
N ILE A 39 5.71 2.13 -3.84
CA ILE A 39 6.95 1.89 -3.08
C ILE A 39 6.72 1.24 -1.70
N ALA A 40 5.54 1.42 -1.10
CA ALA A 40 5.32 0.97 0.28
C ALA A 40 5.57 -0.54 0.46
N LEU A 41 5.13 -1.36 -0.50
CA LEU A 41 5.38 -2.80 -0.44
C LEU A 41 6.85 -3.17 -0.59
N LEU A 42 7.59 -2.46 -1.45
CA LEU A 42 9.03 -2.69 -1.63
C LEU A 42 9.81 -2.26 -0.38
N PHE A 43 9.44 -1.14 0.21
CA PHE A 43 10.14 -0.60 1.38
C PHE A 43 9.85 -1.41 2.65
N PHE A 44 8.59 -1.72 2.92
CA PHE A 44 8.16 -2.37 4.16
C PHE A 44 8.01 -3.89 4.06
N GLY A 45 8.03 -4.48 2.86
CA GLY A 45 7.79 -5.92 2.67
C GLY A 45 8.75 -6.82 3.43
N VAL A 46 10.00 -6.39 3.62
CA VAL A 46 11.02 -7.04 4.43
C VAL A 46 11.23 -6.32 5.75
N ALA A 47 11.36 -4.99 5.70
CA ALA A 47 11.73 -4.19 6.86
C ALA A 47 10.74 -4.36 8.03
N GLU A 48 9.45 -4.24 7.77
CA GLU A 48 8.45 -4.27 8.84
C GLU A 48 8.35 -5.63 9.54
N PRO A 49 8.25 -6.78 8.84
CA PRO A 49 8.29 -8.09 9.48
C PRO A 49 9.55 -8.32 10.33
N VAL A 50 10.73 -7.95 9.81
CA VAL A 50 12.01 -8.12 10.53
C VAL A 50 12.05 -7.25 11.79
N LEU A 51 11.62 -5.99 11.69
CA LEU A 51 11.63 -5.05 12.81
C LEU A 51 10.64 -5.46 13.91
N HIS A 52 9.44 -5.94 13.54
CA HIS A 52 8.47 -6.42 14.52
C HIS A 52 8.87 -7.77 15.13
N TYR A 53 9.61 -8.61 14.40
CA TYR A 53 10.20 -9.81 14.94
C TYR A 53 11.29 -9.50 15.97
N ALA A 54 12.15 -8.53 15.65
CA ALA A 54 13.25 -8.11 16.52
C ALA A 54 12.80 -7.27 17.72
N THR A 55 11.73 -6.48 17.55
CA THR A 55 11.18 -5.59 18.59
C THR A 55 9.64 -5.64 18.58
N PRO A 56 9.05 -6.77 18.99
CA PRO A 56 7.61 -6.92 19.01
C PRO A 56 6.97 -5.95 20.03
N PRO A 57 5.76 -5.43 19.77
CA PRO A 57 5.06 -4.59 20.71
C PRO A 57 4.63 -5.33 21.99
N GLN A 58 4.59 -6.65 21.96
CA GLN A 58 4.24 -7.52 23.08
C GLN A 58 5.07 -8.81 23.03
N GLY A 59 5.49 -9.29 24.21
CA GLY A 59 6.25 -10.54 24.32
C GLY A 59 7.75 -10.37 24.13
N ALA A 60 8.45 -11.51 24.08
CA ALA A 60 9.89 -11.55 23.90
C ALA A 60 10.30 -11.50 22.43
N PRO A 61 11.36 -10.75 22.09
CA PRO A 61 11.89 -10.71 20.71
C PRO A 61 12.49 -12.07 20.29
N GLY A 62 12.55 -12.31 18.99
CA GLY A 62 13.20 -13.48 18.43
C GLY A 62 12.49 -14.81 18.67
N THR A 63 11.23 -14.80 19.08
CA THR A 63 10.44 -16.00 19.37
C THR A 63 9.49 -16.34 18.23
N ILE A 64 8.95 -17.57 18.23
CA ILE A 64 7.89 -17.97 17.27
C ILE A 64 6.67 -17.05 17.39
N ASP A 65 6.31 -16.63 18.60
CA ASP A 65 5.18 -15.73 18.81
C ASP A 65 5.48 -14.33 18.28
N ALA A 66 6.72 -13.85 18.39
CA ALA A 66 7.15 -12.60 17.76
C ALA A 66 7.06 -12.67 16.23
N ALA A 67 7.42 -13.78 15.60
CA ALA A 67 7.29 -13.98 14.17
C ALA A 67 5.82 -13.96 13.71
N LYS A 68 4.94 -14.68 14.38
CA LYS A 68 3.49 -14.66 14.12
C LYS A 68 2.90 -13.24 14.30
N GLN A 69 3.31 -12.56 15.37
CA GLN A 69 2.86 -11.20 15.67
C GLN A 69 3.35 -10.22 14.60
N ALA A 70 4.59 -10.33 14.14
CA ALA A 70 5.16 -9.49 13.10
C ALA A 70 4.34 -9.57 11.80
N MET A 71 4.04 -10.77 11.34
CA MET A 71 3.23 -10.97 10.14
C MET A 71 1.77 -10.51 10.32
N GLN A 72 1.18 -10.75 11.49
CA GLN A 72 -0.16 -10.28 11.81
C GLN A 72 -0.24 -8.74 11.79
N ILE A 73 0.78 -8.05 12.30
CA ILE A 73 0.88 -6.58 12.30
C ILE A 73 1.04 -6.08 10.87
N ALA A 74 1.93 -6.65 10.07
CA ALA A 74 2.12 -6.29 8.68
C ALA A 74 0.82 -6.44 7.87
N PHE A 75 0.06 -7.52 8.06
CA PHE A 75 -1.25 -7.71 7.43
C PHE A 75 -2.28 -6.68 7.91
N PHE A 76 -2.24 -6.29 9.19
CA PHE A 76 -3.10 -5.26 9.75
C PHE A 76 -2.80 -3.88 9.16
N HIS A 77 -1.53 -3.52 9.07
CA HIS A 77 -1.11 -2.23 8.54
C HIS A 77 -1.38 -2.08 7.04
N TRP A 78 -1.27 -3.16 6.23
CA TRP A 78 -1.29 -3.07 4.77
C TRP A 78 -2.48 -3.77 4.11
N GLY A 79 -3.35 -4.40 4.90
CA GLY A 79 -4.51 -5.15 4.41
C GLY A 79 -5.80 -4.33 4.37
N PHE A 80 -6.87 -4.95 4.87
CA PHE A 80 -8.24 -4.43 4.73
C PHE A 80 -8.44 -3.01 5.24
N HIS A 81 -7.71 -2.57 6.27
CA HIS A 81 -7.89 -1.24 6.85
C HIS A 81 -7.52 -0.13 5.86
N ILE A 82 -6.35 -0.20 5.25
CA ILE A 82 -5.92 0.77 4.23
C ILE A 82 -6.88 0.79 3.06
N TRP A 83 -7.24 -0.38 2.54
CA TRP A 83 -8.13 -0.47 1.40
C TRP A 83 -9.56 -0.08 1.73
N ALA A 84 -10.01 -0.21 2.98
CA ALA A 84 -11.28 0.33 3.42
C ALA A 84 -11.27 1.86 3.44
N ILE A 85 -10.17 2.51 3.88
CA ILE A 85 -10.02 3.97 3.85
C ILE A 85 -10.08 4.48 2.41
N TYR A 86 -9.26 3.94 1.52
CA TYR A 86 -9.25 4.32 0.10
C TYR A 86 -10.56 4.01 -0.60
N GLY A 87 -11.13 2.83 -0.33
CA GLY A 87 -12.40 2.39 -0.90
C GLY A 87 -13.58 3.24 -0.45
N LEU A 88 -13.60 3.67 0.81
CA LEU A 88 -14.67 4.56 1.30
C LEU A 88 -14.63 5.91 0.57
N VAL A 89 -13.46 6.55 0.52
CA VAL A 89 -13.30 7.83 -0.18
C VAL A 89 -13.62 7.68 -1.67
N GLY A 90 -13.05 6.68 -2.33
CA GLY A 90 -13.30 6.44 -3.76
C GLY A 90 -14.76 6.14 -4.09
N LEU A 91 -15.45 5.35 -3.25
CA LEU A 91 -16.86 5.01 -3.45
C LEU A 91 -17.76 6.24 -3.33
N VAL A 92 -17.55 7.04 -2.28
CA VAL A 92 -18.33 8.26 -2.04
C VAL A 92 -18.12 9.25 -3.18
N LEU A 93 -16.88 9.49 -3.58
CA LEU A 93 -16.57 10.39 -4.70
C LEU A 93 -17.18 9.91 -6.01
N ALA A 94 -17.02 8.61 -6.35
CA ALA A 94 -17.59 8.06 -7.57
C ALA A 94 -19.12 8.14 -7.59
N TYR A 95 -19.77 7.85 -6.46
CA TYR A 95 -21.21 7.89 -6.35
C TYR A 95 -21.75 9.30 -6.56
N PHE A 96 -21.24 10.28 -5.82
CA PHE A 96 -21.74 11.65 -5.93
C PHE A 96 -21.36 12.32 -7.27
N ALA A 97 -20.16 12.06 -7.77
CA ALA A 97 -19.76 12.65 -9.06
C ALA A 97 -20.53 12.02 -10.25
N PHE A 98 -20.62 10.70 -10.32
CA PHE A 98 -21.13 10.03 -11.51
C PHE A 98 -22.64 9.79 -11.52
N ARG A 99 -23.30 9.78 -10.34
CA ARG A 99 -24.75 9.65 -10.27
C ARG A 99 -25.47 10.94 -9.97
N HIS A 100 -24.87 11.84 -9.19
CA HIS A 100 -25.48 13.11 -8.82
C HIS A 100 -24.92 14.31 -9.58
N GLY A 101 -23.90 14.11 -10.44
CA GLY A 101 -23.32 15.17 -11.27
C GLY A 101 -22.52 16.22 -10.49
N LEU A 102 -22.13 15.90 -9.24
CA LEU A 102 -21.30 16.79 -8.44
C LEU A 102 -19.84 16.78 -8.93
N PRO A 103 -19.04 17.79 -8.58
CA PRO A 103 -17.61 17.79 -8.90
C PRO A 103 -16.91 16.55 -8.35
N LEU A 104 -15.94 16.00 -9.11
CA LEU A 104 -15.09 14.92 -8.62
C LEU A 104 -14.00 15.50 -7.72
N SER A 105 -14.40 15.92 -6.52
CA SER A 105 -13.54 16.54 -5.49
C SER A 105 -14.05 16.20 -4.09
N MET A 106 -13.20 16.37 -3.07
CA MET A 106 -13.53 15.96 -1.69
C MET A 106 -14.74 16.71 -1.12
N ARG A 107 -15.01 17.95 -1.55
CA ARG A 107 -16.20 18.69 -1.13
C ARG A 107 -17.50 17.93 -1.40
N SER A 108 -17.56 17.16 -2.48
CA SER A 108 -18.77 16.41 -2.87
C SER A 108 -19.13 15.31 -1.88
N ALA A 109 -18.17 14.80 -1.10
CA ALA A 109 -18.41 13.84 -0.05
C ALA A 109 -19.28 14.42 1.10
N LEU A 110 -19.25 15.73 1.31
CA LEU A 110 -20.04 16.40 2.34
C LEU A 110 -21.43 16.83 1.88
N TYR A 111 -21.78 16.63 0.61
CA TYR A 111 -23.08 17.06 0.07
C TYR A 111 -24.28 16.56 0.89
N PRO A 112 -24.33 15.31 1.37
CA PRO A 112 -25.45 14.82 2.20
C PRO A 112 -25.62 15.56 3.53
N LEU A 113 -24.55 16.20 4.03
CA LEU A 113 -24.57 16.86 5.33
C LEU A 113 -24.84 18.36 5.22
N VAL A 114 -24.33 19.01 4.16
CA VAL A 114 -24.38 20.48 4.06
C VAL A 114 -25.09 20.99 2.78
N GLY A 115 -25.55 20.09 1.92
CA GLY A 115 -26.26 20.44 0.69
C GLY A 115 -25.42 21.34 -0.24
N ASP A 116 -26.06 22.31 -0.86
CA ASP A 116 -25.42 23.25 -1.82
C ASP A 116 -24.32 24.14 -1.21
N ARG A 117 -24.18 24.18 0.12
CA ARG A 117 -23.07 24.86 0.80
C ARG A 117 -21.70 24.26 0.46
N VAL A 118 -21.64 23.08 -0.17
CA VAL A 118 -20.40 22.52 -0.74
C VAL A 118 -19.79 23.40 -1.82
N HIS A 119 -20.58 24.27 -2.47
CA HIS A 119 -20.09 25.22 -3.48
C HIS A 119 -19.52 26.51 -2.87
N GLY A 120 -19.65 26.71 -1.55
CA GLY A 120 -19.18 27.87 -0.80
C GLY A 120 -17.91 27.62 0.01
N PRO A 121 -17.65 28.46 1.03
CA PRO A 121 -16.43 28.42 1.85
C PRO A 121 -16.17 27.07 2.52
N ILE A 122 -17.22 26.33 2.94
CA ILE A 122 -17.09 25.01 3.54
C ILE A 122 -16.44 24.02 2.56
N GLY A 123 -16.96 23.97 1.33
CA GLY A 123 -16.39 23.11 0.30
C GLY A 123 -14.98 23.51 -0.10
N HIS A 124 -14.68 24.80 -0.18
CA HIS A 124 -13.32 25.29 -0.44
C HIS A 124 -12.35 24.89 0.67
N ALA A 125 -12.74 25.00 1.95
CA ALA A 125 -11.92 24.57 3.07
C ALA A 125 -11.62 23.06 2.97
N VAL A 126 -12.61 22.21 2.71
CA VAL A 126 -12.44 20.76 2.56
C VAL A 126 -11.47 20.42 1.44
N ASP A 127 -11.59 21.06 0.27
CA ASP A 127 -10.67 20.81 -0.84
C ASP A 127 -9.25 21.29 -0.53
N VAL A 128 -9.08 22.41 0.17
CA VAL A 128 -7.75 22.89 0.62
C VAL A 128 -7.12 21.90 1.58
N PHE A 129 -7.86 21.39 2.59
CA PHE A 129 -7.34 20.37 3.50
C PHE A 129 -6.98 19.06 2.76
N ALA A 130 -7.78 18.65 1.78
CA ALA A 130 -7.49 17.48 0.96
C ALA A 130 -6.22 17.67 0.10
N ILE A 131 -6.01 18.87 -0.44
CA ILE A 131 -4.79 19.21 -1.19
C ILE A 131 -3.56 19.18 -0.27
N LEU A 132 -3.66 19.80 0.92
CA LEU A 132 -2.56 19.79 1.89
C LEU A 132 -2.24 18.36 2.34
N GLY A 133 -3.25 17.57 2.70
CA GLY A 133 -3.05 16.15 3.03
C GLY A 133 -2.34 15.40 1.90
N THR A 134 -2.82 15.55 0.67
CA THR A 134 -2.20 14.94 -0.51
C THR A 134 -0.74 15.39 -0.68
N LEU A 135 -0.43 16.66 -0.50
CA LEU A 135 0.94 17.18 -0.60
C LEU A 135 1.88 16.49 0.39
N PHE A 136 1.48 16.39 1.66
CA PHE A 136 2.27 15.70 2.69
C PHE A 136 2.38 14.20 2.42
N GLY A 137 1.29 13.56 1.98
CA GLY A 137 1.31 12.15 1.59
C GLY A 137 2.26 11.87 0.42
N VAL A 138 2.25 12.71 -0.61
CA VAL A 138 3.19 12.63 -1.76
C VAL A 138 4.62 12.83 -1.29
N ALA A 139 4.89 13.84 -0.44
CA ALA A 139 6.22 14.12 0.07
C ALA A 139 6.79 12.93 0.86
N THR A 140 5.99 12.30 1.72
CA THR A 140 6.38 11.10 2.47
C THR A 140 6.71 9.94 1.50
N THR A 141 5.83 9.70 0.53
CA THR A 141 6.03 8.63 -0.48
C THR A 141 7.29 8.86 -1.30
N LEU A 142 7.53 10.08 -1.78
CA LEU A 142 8.75 10.41 -2.53
C LEU A 142 9.99 10.27 -1.66
N GLY A 143 9.95 10.72 -0.40
CA GLY A 143 11.05 10.57 0.54
C GLY A 143 11.48 9.12 0.72
N LEU A 144 10.53 8.22 1.01
CA LEU A 144 10.80 6.78 1.12
C LEU A 144 11.29 6.18 -0.20
N SER A 145 10.68 6.57 -1.32
CA SER A 145 11.08 6.10 -2.65
C SER A 145 12.52 6.42 -2.98
N VAL A 146 12.92 7.68 -2.80
CA VAL A 146 14.28 8.09 -3.16
C VAL A 146 15.33 7.59 -2.17
N ALA A 147 14.96 7.38 -0.90
CA ALA A 147 15.84 6.73 0.05
C ALA A 147 16.14 5.30 -0.41
N GLN A 148 15.12 4.52 -0.77
CA GLN A 148 15.32 3.15 -1.24
C GLN A 148 16.04 3.08 -2.60
N ILE A 149 15.70 3.96 -3.55
CA ILE A 149 16.41 4.03 -4.84
C ILE A 149 17.88 4.38 -4.64
N ASN A 150 18.20 5.37 -3.78
CA ASN A 150 19.59 5.74 -3.51
C ASN A 150 20.34 4.61 -2.81
N ALA A 151 19.71 3.92 -1.85
CA ALA A 151 20.27 2.73 -1.21
C ALA A 151 20.57 1.63 -2.23
N GLY A 152 19.64 1.33 -3.15
CA GLY A 152 19.83 0.35 -4.22
C GLY A 152 20.91 0.74 -5.23
N ILE A 153 20.96 2.02 -5.61
CA ILE A 153 22.05 2.52 -6.48
C ILE A 153 23.40 2.35 -5.79
N ASN A 154 23.53 2.71 -4.53
CA ASN A 154 24.76 2.53 -3.75
C ASN A 154 25.13 1.05 -3.59
N TYR A 155 24.14 0.18 -3.40
CA TYR A 155 24.33 -1.27 -3.32
C TYR A 155 24.95 -1.83 -4.61
N LEU A 156 24.43 -1.44 -5.78
CA LEU A 156 24.93 -1.91 -7.08
C LEU A 156 26.23 -1.20 -7.50
N TRP A 157 26.36 0.07 -7.17
CA TRP A 157 27.50 0.93 -7.50
C TRP A 157 27.98 1.69 -6.26
N PRO A 158 28.85 1.08 -5.43
CA PRO A 158 29.30 1.67 -4.17
C PRO A 158 30.02 3.04 -4.29
N GLN A 159 30.48 3.39 -5.49
CA GLN A 159 31.06 4.69 -5.78
C GLN A 159 30.03 5.84 -5.81
N ILE A 160 28.73 5.53 -5.92
CA ILE A 160 27.65 6.52 -5.83
C ILE A 160 27.18 6.55 -4.37
N PRO A 161 27.42 7.64 -3.62
CA PRO A 161 27.12 7.66 -2.19
C PRO A 161 25.61 7.76 -1.90
N VAL A 162 25.22 7.33 -0.72
CA VAL A 162 23.91 7.70 -0.16
C VAL A 162 23.98 9.15 0.28
N ALA A 163 23.46 10.06 -0.56
CA ALA A 163 23.61 11.49 -0.37
C ALA A 163 22.40 12.28 -0.90
N THR A 164 22.15 13.44 -0.29
CA THR A 164 21.00 14.30 -0.63
C THR A 164 20.98 14.70 -2.11
N TRP A 165 22.13 14.97 -2.74
CA TRP A 165 22.16 15.33 -4.15
C TRP A 165 21.69 14.18 -5.06
N VAL A 166 22.02 12.91 -4.74
CA VAL A 166 21.52 11.74 -5.47
C VAL A 166 20.00 11.64 -5.33
N GLN A 167 19.50 11.85 -4.13
CA GLN A 167 18.06 11.86 -3.87
C GLN A 167 17.33 12.97 -4.64
N ILE A 168 17.90 14.18 -4.72
CA ILE A 168 17.34 15.29 -5.51
C ILE A 168 17.29 14.91 -7.00
N VAL A 169 18.33 14.32 -7.55
CA VAL A 169 18.35 13.84 -8.94
C VAL A 169 17.29 12.76 -9.15
N ALA A 170 17.16 11.81 -8.22
CA ALA A 170 16.13 10.78 -8.28
C ALA A 170 14.71 11.38 -8.22
N ILE A 171 14.45 12.36 -7.35
CA ILE A 171 13.16 13.09 -7.30
C ILE A 171 12.87 13.75 -8.65
N ALA A 172 13.83 14.44 -9.22
CA ALA A 172 13.66 15.10 -10.51
C ALA A 172 13.35 14.10 -11.63
N ALA A 173 14.05 12.97 -11.66
CA ALA A 173 13.81 11.90 -12.64
C ALA A 173 12.40 11.28 -12.48
N ILE A 174 12.00 10.92 -11.26
CA ILE A 174 10.67 10.36 -10.96
C ILE A 174 9.59 11.37 -11.35
N THR A 175 9.76 12.64 -10.99
CA THR A 175 8.80 13.70 -11.32
C THR A 175 8.68 13.90 -12.83
N ALA A 176 9.80 13.87 -13.56
CA ALA A 176 9.79 13.98 -15.02
C ALA A 176 9.07 12.79 -15.67
N MET A 177 9.30 11.56 -15.20
CA MET A 177 8.57 10.37 -15.67
C MET A 177 7.08 10.44 -15.36
N ALA A 178 6.72 10.86 -14.15
CA ALA A 178 5.32 11.03 -13.74
C ALA A 178 4.63 12.08 -14.60
N LEU A 179 5.26 13.24 -14.82
CA LEU A 179 4.75 14.30 -15.66
C LEU A 179 4.57 13.85 -17.12
N GLY A 180 5.57 13.16 -17.68
CA GLY A 180 5.45 12.56 -19.02
C GLY A 180 4.31 11.56 -19.12
N SER A 181 4.10 10.74 -18.10
CA SER A 181 2.99 9.79 -18.03
C SER A 181 1.62 10.49 -17.99
N VAL A 182 1.51 11.56 -17.22
CA VAL A 182 0.27 12.37 -17.12
C VAL A 182 -0.01 13.10 -18.44
N LEU A 183 1.00 13.69 -19.06
CA LEU A 183 0.87 14.36 -20.35
C LEU A 183 0.48 13.41 -21.49
N ALA A 184 0.95 12.17 -21.44
CA ALA A 184 0.54 11.11 -22.38
C ALA A 184 -0.90 10.63 -22.16
N GLY A 185 -1.53 10.99 -21.03
CA GLY A 185 -2.92 10.70 -20.69
C GLY A 185 -3.14 9.33 -20.05
N MET A 186 -4.40 9.10 -19.64
CA MET A 186 -4.80 7.91 -18.87
C MET A 186 -4.51 6.60 -19.60
N ASP A 187 -4.84 6.51 -20.87
CA ASP A 187 -4.75 5.25 -21.61
C ASP A 187 -3.34 4.91 -22.10
N LYS A 188 -2.59 5.92 -22.53
CA LYS A 188 -1.25 5.72 -23.10
C LYS A 188 -0.13 5.83 -22.08
N GLY A 189 -0.27 6.71 -21.10
CA GLY A 189 0.70 6.94 -20.05
C GLY A 189 0.42 6.08 -18.82
N ILE A 190 -0.52 6.52 -17.99
CA ILE A 190 -0.78 5.96 -16.65
C ILE A 190 -1.09 4.46 -16.71
N LYS A 191 -2.02 4.04 -17.59
CA LYS A 191 -2.40 2.62 -17.72
C LYS A 191 -1.22 1.73 -18.09
N ARG A 192 -0.40 2.14 -19.09
CA ARG A 192 0.75 1.32 -19.51
C ARG A 192 1.80 1.20 -18.43
N LEU A 193 2.10 2.31 -17.76
CA LEU A 193 3.05 2.32 -16.65
C LEU A 193 2.55 1.46 -15.49
N SER A 194 1.26 1.52 -15.16
CA SER A 194 0.64 0.68 -14.13
C SER A 194 0.71 -0.81 -14.47
N ILE A 195 0.46 -1.19 -15.73
CA ILE A 195 0.57 -2.58 -16.16
C ILE A 195 2.02 -3.06 -16.07
N LEU A 196 2.99 -2.25 -16.53
CA LEU A 196 4.42 -2.56 -16.41
C LEU A 196 4.83 -2.77 -14.95
N ASN A 197 4.45 -1.85 -14.07
CA ASN A 197 4.71 -1.96 -12.63
C ASN A 197 4.15 -3.25 -12.04
N MET A 198 2.91 -3.61 -12.39
CA MET A 198 2.29 -4.86 -11.92
C MET A 198 3.02 -6.09 -12.45
N VAL A 199 3.43 -6.11 -13.72
CA VAL A 199 4.19 -7.22 -14.30
C VAL A 199 5.52 -7.38 -13.58
N LEU A 200 6.25 -6.29 -13.35
CA LEU A 200 7.53 -6.32 -12.61
C LEU A 200 7.33 -6.81 -11.18
N ALA A 201 6.31 -6.31 -10.46
CA ALA A 201 6.01 -6.73 -9.10
C ALA A 201 5.67 -8.23 -9.02
N VAL A 202 4.81 -8.74 -9.93
CA VAL A 202 4.46 -10.16 -9.97
C VAL A 202 5.66 -11.03 -10.35
N THR A 203 6.50 -10.58 -11.28
CA THR A 203 7.71 -11.30 -11.69
C THR A 203 8.68 -11.42 -10.51
N LEU A 204 8.95 -10.31 -9.82
CA LEU A 204 9.82 -10.28 -8.66
C LEU A 204 9.29 -11.18 -7.53
N MET A 205 8.00 -11.04 -7.21
CA MET A 205 7.35 -11.88 -6.19
C MET A 205 7.40 -13.37 -6.56
N SER A 206 7.14 -13.72 -7.81
CA SER A 206 7.21 -15.11 -8.28
C SER A 206 8.63 -15.66 -8.23
N PHE A 207 9.63 -14.84 -8.56
CA PHE A 207 11.03 -15.22 -8.46
C PHE A 207 11.38 -15.55 -7.00
N VAL A 208 11.14 -14.63 -6.06
CA VAL A 208 11.43 -14.85 -4.63
C VAL A 208 10.66 -16.04 -4.08
N PHE A 209 9.40 -16.23 -4.49
CA PHE A 209 8.60 -17.39 -4.10
C PHE A 209 9.22 -18.74 -4.54
N VAL A 210 9.77 -18.79 -5.77
CA VAL A 210 10.34 -20.05 -6.33
C VAL A 210 11.72 -20.35 -5.76
N VAL A 211 12.56 -19.32 -5.57
CA VAL A 211 13.94 -19.52 -5.12
C VAL A 211 14.09 -19.49 -3.60
N GLY A 212 13.14 -18.93 -2.90
CA GLY A 212 13.08 -18.84 -1.45
C GLY A 212 12.49 -20.11 -0.81
N PRO A 213 12.14 -20.08 0.47
CA PRO A 213 11.58 -21.21 1.22
C PRO A 213 10.12 -21.46 0.86
N THR A 214 9.85 -21.89 -0.38
CA THR A 214 8.50 -22.04 -0.97
C THR A 214 7.53 -22.79 -0.05
N LEU A 215 7.98 -23.92 0.52
CA LEU A 215 7.12 -24.74 1.40
C LEU A 215 6.73 -23.97 2.66
N PHE A 216 7.70 -23.30 3.28
CA PHE A 216 7.45 -22.47 4.47
C PHE A 216 6.46 -21.34 4.16
N ILE A 217 6.60 -20.67 3.00
CA ILE A 217 5.67 -19.60 2.56
C ILE A 217 4.26 -20.18 2.36
N LEU A 218 4.13 -21.37 1.75
CA LEU A 218 2.83 -22.02 1.54
C LEU A 218 2.14 -22.42 2.86
N GLU A 219 2.91 -22.79 3.88
CA GLU A 219 2.40 -23.13 5.20
C GLU A 219 2.05 -21.87 6.02
N THR A 220 2.89 -20.84 5.97
CA THR A 220 2.72 -19.63 6.78
C THR A 220 1.64 -18.71 6.22
N PHE A 221 1.45 -18.63 4.91
CA PHE A 221 0.42 -17.77 4.28
C PHE A 221 -1.00 -18.02 4.84
N PRO A 222 -1.55 -19.24 4.83
CA PRO A 222 -2.87 -19.50 5.42
C PRO A 222 -2.88 -19.29 6.93
N GLN A 223 -1.81 -19.65 7.64
CA GLN A 223 -1.68 -19.46 9.08
C GLN A 223 -1.71 -17.97 9.45
N ASN A 224 -0.91 -17.13 8.78
CA ASN A 224 -0.84 -15.69 9.01
C ASN A 224 -2.17 -15.01 8.66
N THR A 225 -2.80 -15.44 7.55
CA THR A 225 -4.13 -14.95 7.14
C THR A 225 -5.19 -15.30 8.19
N GLY A 226 -5.21 -16.54 8.68
CA GLY A 226 -6.12 -16.98 9.74
C GLY A 226 -5.89 -16.21 11.05
N SER A 227 -4.63 -16.03 11.45
CA SER A 227 -4.25 -15.27 12.64
C SER A 227 -4.69 -13.81 12.54
N TYR A 228 -4.46 -13.16 11.39
CA TYR A 228 -4.92 -11.79 11.16
C TYR A 228 -6.46 -11.66 11.24
N LEU A 229 -7.19 -12.54 10.56
CA LEU A 229 -8.66 -12.51 10.57
C LEU A 229 -9.25 -12.77 11.95
N ASN A 230 -8.65 -13.68 12.73
CA ASN A 230 -9.08 -13.96 14.09
C ASN A 230 -8.89 -12.76 15.03
N ASN A 231 -7.83 -11.99 14.83
CA ASN A 231 -7.45 -10.90 15.73
C ASN A 231 -7.78 -9.51 15.18
N ILE A 232 -8.46 -9.40 14.03
CA ILE A 232 -8.70 -8.12 13.34
C ILE A 232 -9.43 -7.10 14.23
N ILE A 233 -10.42 -7.54 15.02
CA ILE A 233 -11.19 -6.66 15.90
C ILE A 233 -10.32 -6.16 17.06
N GLU A 234 -9.61 -7.07 17.73
CA GLU A 234 -8.71 -6.70 18.81
C GLU A 234 -7.65 -5.70 18.34
N ARG A 235 -6.98 -5.99 17.21
CA ARG A 235 -5.96 -5.09 16.64
C ARG A 235 -6.54 -3.72 16.26
N THR A 236 -7.76 -3.66 15.76
CA THR A 236 -8.42 -2.41 15.38
C THR A 236 -8.61 -1.47 16.58
N PHE A 237 -8.91 -2.01 17.76
CA PHE A 237 -9.22 -1.23 18.95
C PHE A 237 -8.08 -1.21 19.98
N ASN A 238 -6.96 -1.90 19.74
CA ASN A 238 -5.83 -1.95 20.64
C ASN A 238 -4.96 -0.70 20.52
N LEU A 239 -5.16 0.23 21.42
CA LEU A 239 -4.38 1.46 21.55
C LEU A 239 -3.19 1.34 22.51
N GLN A 240 -2.86 0.12 22.97
CA GLN A 240 -1.81 -0.14 23.97
C GLN A 240 -1.96 0.74 25.23
N ALA A 241 -3.21 0.99 25.65
CA ALA A 241 -3.50 1.92 26.75
C ALA A 241 -2.88 1.50 28.09
N TYR A 242 -2.67 0.20 28.32
CA TYR A 242 -2.07 -0.36 29.53
C TYR A 242 -0.54 -0.44 29.46
N VAL A 243 0.04 -0.39 28.26
CA VAL A 243 1.49 -0.42 28.03
C VAL A 243 1.85 0.82 27.23
N ARG A 244 2.25 1.88 27.92
CA ARG A 244 2.64 3.12 27.25
C ARG A 244 3.99 2.93 26.55
N SER A 245 3.96 2.84 25.23
CA SER A 245 5.14 2.75 24.38
C SER A 245 4.98 3.67 23.18
N ASP A 246 6.11 4.09 22.60
CA ASP A 246 6.11 4.90 21.37
C ASP A 246 5.79 4.06 20.11
N TRP A 247 5.69 2.73 20.27
CA TRP A 247 5.50 1.81 19.13
C TRP A 247 4.26 2.16 18.31
N ILE A 248 3.11 2.41 18.96
CA ILE A 248 1.87 2.69 18.23
C ILE A 248 1.96 4.01 17.45
N GLY A 249 2.67 5.00 18.01
CA GLY A 249 2.93 6.27 17.33
C GLY A 249 3.82 6.10 16.11
N ASN A 250 4.90 5.34 16.28
CA ASN A 250 5.91 5.14 15.24
C ASN A 250 5.45 4.22 14.10
N TRP A 251 4.47 3.34 14.35
CA TRP A 251 3.99 2.36 13.37
C TRP A 251 2.54 2.59 12.98
N THR A 252 1.59 2.22 13.80
CA THR A 252 0.17 2.21 13.43
C THR A 252 -0.33 3.62 13.10
N LEU A 253 -0.03 4.62 13.94
CA LEU A 253 -0.46 5.99 13.69
C LEU A 253 0.28 6.62 12.50
N PHE A 254 1.57 6.32 12.32
CA PHE A 254 2.33 6.76 11.17
C PHE A 254 1.73 6.21 9.86
N ILE A 255 1.54 4.89 9.76
CA ILE A 255 1.05 4.23 8.55
C ILE A 255 -0.38 4.66 8.21
N PHE A 256 -1.26 4.69 9.22
CA PHE A 256 -2.66 5.11 8.97
C PHE A 256 -2.77 6.62 8.77
N GLY A 257 -1.97 7.44 9.44
CA GLY A 257 -1.90 8.88 9.20
C GLY A 257 -1.44 9.20 7.78
N TRP A 258 -0.40 8.51 7.32
CA TRP A 258 0.06 8.59 5.93
C TRP A 258 -1.02 8.14 4.95
N THR A 259 -1.70 7.02 5.22
CA THR A 259 -2.81 6.52 4.41
C THR A 259 -3.97 7.52 4.34
N ILE A 260 -4.37 8.12 5.45
CA ILE A 260 -5.44 9.12 5.50
C ILE A 260 -5.04 10.38 4.72
N ALA A 261 -3.79 10.84 4.87
CA ALA A 261 -3.27 11.97 4.10
C ALA A 261 -3.29 11.70 2.58
N TRP A 262 -2.99 10.47 2.18
CA TRP A 262 -2.97 10.03 0.79
C TRP A 262 -4.38 9.71 0.23
N ALA A 263 -5.36 9.43 1.10
CA ALA A 263 -6.69 8.95 0.70
C ALA A 263 -7.47 9.88 -0.26
N PRO A 264 -7.40 11.22 -0.17
CA PRO A 264 -8.06 12.08 -1.13
C PRO A 264 -7.58 11.86 -2.56
N PHE A 265 -6.27 11.74 -2.77
CA PHE A 265 -5.66 11.50 -4.07
C PHE A 265 -5.98 10.10 -4.61
N VAL A 266 -5.72 9.07 -3.81
CA VAL A 266 -5.96 7.68 -4.20
C VAL A 266 -7.45 7.43 -4.41
N GLY A 267 -8.30 7.92 -3.52
CA GLY A 267 -9.76 7.80 -3.64
C GLY A 267 -10.30 8.48 -4.89
N LEU A 268 -9.81 9.67 -5.23
CA LEU A 268 -10.18 10.39 -6.45
C LEU A 268 -9.75 9.59 -7.70
N PHE A 269 -8.55 9.06 -7.71
CA PHE A 269 -8.06 8.23 -8.80
C PHE A 269 -8.88 6.95 -8.94
N ILE A 270 -9.11 6.21 -7.83
CA ILE A 270 -9.94 4.99 -7.83
C ILE A 270 -11.35 5.29 -8.33
N ALA A 271 -11.97 6.40 -7.88
CA ALA A 271 -13.27 6.83 -8.36
C ALA A 271 -13.26 6.99 -9.88
N LYS A 272 -12.27 7.72 -10.41
CA LYS A 272 -12.15 8.04 -11.84
C LYS A 272 -12.05 6.79 -12.71
N ILE A 273 -11.24 5.81 -12.32
CA ILE A 273 -11.03 4.58 -13.09
C ILE A 273 -12.15 3.55 -12.92
N SER A 274 -13.06 3.76 -11.93
CA SER A 274 -14.13 2.81 -11.60
C SER A 274 -15.48 3.16 -12.21
N ARG A 275 -15.54 4.19 -13.06
CA ARG A 275 -16.79 4.59 -13.73
C ARG A 275 -17.41 3.42 -14.49
N GLY A 276 -18.72 3.21 -14.34
CA GLY A 276 -19.48 2.15 -14.96
C GLY A 276 -19.49 0.82 -14.21
N ARG A 277 -18.65 0.63 -13.17
CA ARG A 277 -18.67 -0.55 -12.31
C ARG A 277 -19.83 -0.48 -11.33
N THR A 278 -20.31 -1.65 -10.89
CA THR A 278 -21.28 -1.71 -9.78
C THR A 278 -20.59 -1.46 -8.45
N ILE A 279 -21.32 -0.97 -7.44
CA ILE A 279 -20.81 -0.82 -6.05
C ILE A 279 -20.25 -2.14 -5.53
N ARG A 280 -20.91 -3.27 -5.84
CA ARG A 280 -20.41 -4.61 -5.48
C ARG A 280 -19.05 -4.90 -6.09
N GLN A 281 -18.90 -4.70 -7.40
CA GLN A 281 -17.61 -4.89 -8.09
C GLN A 281 -16.53 -3.97 -7.53
N PHE A 282 -16.89 -2.72 -7.25
CA PHE A 282 -16.01 -1.74 -6.65
C PHE A 282 -15.50 -2.19 -5.28
N ILE A 283 -16.41 -2.55 -4.37
CA ILE A 283 -16.05 -2.96 -3.00
C ILE A 283 -15.17 -4.21 -3.02
N PHE A 284 -15.56 -5.24 -3.77
CA PHE A 284 -14.76 -6.45 -3.86
C PHE A 284 -13.39 -6.20 -4.51
N GLY A 285 -13.36 -5.47 -5.61
CA GLY A 285 -12.11 -5.18 -6.31
C GLY A 285 -11.16 -4.28 -5.52
N VAL A 286 -11.68 -3.26 -4.83
CA VAL A 286 -10.83 -2.30 -4.11
C VAL A 286 -10.38 -2.85 -2.76
N MET A 287 -11.21 -3.63 -2.06
CA MET A 287 -10.85 -4.11 -0.71
C MET A 287 -10.16 -5.47 -0.72
N PHE A 288 -10.75 -6.46 -1.39
CA PHE A 288 -10.28 -7.84 -1.23
C PHE A 288 -9.08 -8.17 -2.11
N VAL A 289 -9.11 -7.76 -3.38
CA VAL A 289 -8.06 -8.19 -4.31
C VAL A 289 -6.70 -7.59 -3.94
N PRO A 290 -6.56 -6.27 -3.65
CA PRO A 290 -5.29 -5.73 -3.20
C PRO A 290 -4.86 -6.27 -1.84
N SER A 291 -5.78 -6.49 -0.90
CA SER A 291 -5.43 -7.04 0.41
C SER A 291 -4.86 -8.45 0.30
N ILE A 292 -5.47 -9.32 -0.51
CA ILE A 292 -4.95 -10.68 -0.73
C ILE A 292 -3.57 -10.64 -1.40
N PHE A 293 -3.38 -9.76 -2.39
CA PHE A 293 -2.07 -9.58 -3.02
C PHE A 293 -1.02 -9.11 -2.00
N THR A 294 -1.39 -8.20 -1.11
CA THR A 294 -0.51 -7.71 -0.04
C THR A 294 -0.15 -8.82 0.94
N PHE A 295 -1.11 -9.63 1.35
CA PHE A 295 -0.84 -10.77 2.23
C PHE A 295 0.14 -11.75 1.58
N LEU A 296 -0.05 -12.02 0.30
CA LEU A 296 0.87 -12.84 -0.47
C LEU A 296 2.26 -12.19 -0.57
N TRP A 297 2.32 -10.87 -0.82
CA TRP A 297 3.57 -10.12 -0.88
C TRP A 297 4.36 -10.21 0.42
N PHE A 298 3.73 -9.88 1.56
CA PHE A 298 4.38 -9.97 2.86
C PHE A 298 4.75 -11.41 3.23
N SER A 299 3.95 -12.41 2.85
CA SER A 299 4.34 -13.79 3.06
C SER A 299 5.55 -14.18 2.22
N VAL A 300 5.62 -13.76 0.96
CA VAL A 300 6.79 -14.08 0.12
C VAL A 300 8.05 -13.39 0.63
N PHE A 301 8.00 -12.10 0.92
CA PHE A 301 9.20 -11.34 1.32
C PHE A 301 9.46 -11.40 2.82
N GLY A 302 8.44 -11.18 3.64
CA GLY A 302 8.55 -11.13 5.09
C GLY A 302 8.81 -12.51 5.71
N ASP A 303 8.04 -13.53 5.32
CA ASP A 303 8.27 -14.90 5.82
C ASP A 303 9.61 -15.46 5.32
N THR A 304 10.06 -15.09 4.10
CA THR A 304 11.42 -15.46 3.65
C THR A 304 12.48 -14.85 4.56
N ALA A 305 12.37 -13.57 4.91
CA ALA A 305 13.32 -12.91 5.82
C ALA A 305 13.29 -13.53 7.22
N ILE A 306 12.10 -13.82 7.74
CA ILE A 306 11.93 -14.50 9.04
C ILE A 306 12.52 -15.91 8.99
N HIS A 307 12.32 -16.66 7.91
CA HIS A 307 12.92 -17.99 7.72
C HIS A 307 14.44 -17.94 7.73
N LEU A 308 15.04 -17.00 6.98
CA LEU A 308 16.50 -16.81 6.97
C LEU A 308 17.04 -16.56 8.39
N ILE A 309 16.35 -15.76 9.19
CA ILE A 309 16.78 -15.44 10.55
C ILE A 309 16.57 -16.64 11.51
N MET A 310 15.38 -17.23 11.51
CA MET A 310 14.97 -18.24 12.50
C MET A 310 15.54 -19.63 12.20
N VAL A 311 15.61 -20.01 10.93
CA VAL A 311 15.91 -21.38 10.50
C VAL A 311 17.34 -21.48 9.99
N GLU A 312 17.77 -20.50 9.19
CA GLU A 312 19.11 -20.51 8.59
C GLU A 312 20.16 -19.77 9.42
N GLY A 313 19.74 -19.06 10.49
CA GLY A 313 20.65 -18.41 11.44
C GLY A 313 21.27 -17.09 10.98
N TYR A 314 20.71 -16.42 9.95
CA TYR A 314 21.19 -15.11 9.45
C TYR A 314 20.75 -13.96 10.36
N HIS A 315 21.19 -13.97 11.62
CA HIS A 315 20.83 -12.95 12.61
C HIS A 315 21.37 -11.55 12.28
N SER A 316 22.41 -11.43 11.44
CA SER A 316 22.95 -10.15 10.95
C SER A 316 21.90 -9.32 10.22
N LEU A 317 20.94 -9.97 9.54
CA LEU A 317 19.86 -9.29 8.80
C LEU A 317 19.05 -8.36 9.72
N ILE A 318 18.85 -8.71 10.99
CA ILE A 318 18.17 -7.84 11.95
C ILE A 318 18.93 -6.53 12.13
N ALA A 319 20.23 -6.59 12.42
CA ALA A 319 21.06 -5.41 12.66
C ALA A 319 21.18 -4.52 11.39
N GLU A 320 21.28 -5.15 10.22
CA GLU A 320 21.35 -4.46 8.93
C GLU A 320 20.05 -3.69 8.65
N VAL A 321 18.89 -4.33 8.85
CA VAL A 321 17.57 -3.71 8.67
C VAL A 321 17.33 -2.60 9.71
N GLN A 322 17.76 -2.81 10.96
CA GLN A 322 17.66 -1.77 12.01
C GLN A 322 18.54 -0.55 11.71
N THR A 323 19.67 -0.74 11.05
CA THR A 323 20.60 0.33 10.68
C THR A 323 20.04 1.17 9.52
N ASP A 324 19.51 0.51 8.50
CA ASP A 324 18.91 1.19 7.34
C ASP A 324 17.74 0.36 6.78
N HIS A 325 16.54 0.82 7.04
CA HIS A 325 15.32 0.18 6.55
C HIS A 325 15.24 0.15 5.00
N ALA A 326 15.85 1.13 4.33
CA ALA A 326 15.85 1.20 2.87
C ALA A 326 16.69 0.08 2.23
N MET A 327 17.64 -0.48 2.98
CA MET A 327 18.48 -1.60 2.54
C MET A 327 17.83 -2.98 2.75
N ALA A 328 16.74 -3.07 3.50
CA ALA A 328 16.15 -4.34 3.93
C ALA A 328 15.90 -5.32 2.77
N LEU A 329 15.33 -4.83 1.67
CA LEU A 329 15.03 -5.65 0.49
C LEU A 329 16.31 -6.14 -0.21
N PHE A 330 17.32 -5.27 -0.35
CA PHE A 330 18.60 -5.61 -0.99
C PHE A 330 19.38 -6.61 -0.13
N LYS A 331 19.33 -6.48 1.20
CA LYS A 331 19.92 -7.42 2.14
C LYS A 331 19.26 -8.81 2.10
N LEU A 332 17.95 -8.87 1.92
CA LEU A 332 17.27 -10.13 1.63
C LEU A 332 17.81 -10.77 0.35
N TYR A 333 17.99 -9.97 -0.72
CA TYR A 333 18.45 -10.49 -2.01
C TYR A 333 19.87 -11.05 -1.97
N GLU A 334 20.75 -10.58 -1.09
CA GLU A 334 22.10 -11.13 -0.90
C GLU A 334 22.07 -12.63 -0.57
N HIS A 335 21.01 -13.12 0.06
CA HIS A 335 20.82 -14.52 0.42
C HIS A 335 20.07 -15.34 -0.64
N LEU A 336 19.70 -14.70 -1.76
CA LEU A 336 18.99 -15.37 -2.86
C LEU A 336 19.91 -15.52 -4.09
N PRO A 337 19.70 -16.54 -4.94
CA PRO A 337 20.46 -16.66 -6.18
C PRO A 337 20.19 -15.47 -7.10
N LEU A 338 21.18 -15.10 -7.92
CA LEU A 338 21.12 -13.97 -8.85
C LEU A 338 20.85 -12.61 -8.17
N SER A 339 21.38 -12.41 -6.96
CA SER A 339 21.16 -11.18 -6.17
C SER A 339 21.40 -9.89 -6.95
N SER A 340 22.49 -9.81 -7.72
CA SER A 340 22.82 -8.62 -8.54
C SER A 340 21.87 -8.36 -9.72
N LEU A 341 21.09 -9.37 -10.15
CA LEU A 341 20.10 -9.22 -11.24
C LEU A 341 18.75 -8.73 -10.73
N ILE A 342 18.39 -9.11 -9.49
CA ILE A 342 17.08 -8.79 -8.89
C ILE A 342 17.09 -7.51 -8.07
N SER A 343 18.28 -7.01 -7.71
CA SER A 343 18.47 -5.73 -7.01
C SER A 343 18.44 -4.56 -7.99
#